data_0c6370f323acef44c2aee7a09f9aeec7
#
_entry.id   0c6370f323acef44c2aee7a09f9aeec7
#
_cell.length_a   1.000
_cell.length_b   1.000
_cell.length_c   1.000
_cell.angle_alpha   90.00
_cell.angle_beta   90.00
_cell.angle_gamma   90.00
#
_symmetry.space_group_name_H-M   'P 1'
#
loop_
_entity.id
_entity.type
_entity.pdbx_description
1 polymer ?
#
loop_
_entity_poly.entity_id
_entity_poly.type
_entity_poly.pdbx_seq_one_letter_code
_entity_poly.pdbx_strand_id
1 'polypeptide(L)'
;MKQVWLETGGKSPNLIFADCKDLDSAINMAAFGIFFNQGEVCSANSRLLVERTVQEEFVERLSSIAKDTQPGHPLNPESKMGAIVNEAQTKKIVSYINKGKEN
;
A
#
# COMPACT_ATOMS: atom_id res chain seq x y z
N MET A 1 -4.22 -39.26 -1.71
CA MET A 1 -3.96 -37.96 -1.06
C MET A 1 -4.61 -36.87 -1.88
N LYS A 2 -5.28 -35.91 -1.25
CA LYS A 2 -5.84 -34.74 -1.94
C LYS A 2 -4.76 -33.65 -2.04
N GLN A 3 -4.67 -32.97 -3.19
CA GLN A 3 -3.84 -31.77 -3.32
C GLN A 3 -4.60 -30.59 -2.72
N VAL A 4 -3.91 -29.77 -1.93
CA VAL A 4 -4.47 -28.59 -1.29
C VAL A 4 -3.63 -27.36 -1.69
N TRP A 5 -4.31 -26.31 -2.14
CA TRP A 5 -3.73 -25.02 -2.45
C TRP A 5 -4.32 -24.01 -1.48
N LEU A 6 -3.46 -23.20 -0.84
CA LEU A 6 -3.88 -22.25 0.18
C LEU A 6 -3.54 -20.83 -0.29
N GLU A 7 -4.56 -19.96 -0.24
CA GLU A 7 -4.41 -18.52 -0.34
C GLU A 7 -4.62 -17.92 1.05
N THR A 8 -3.60 -17.24 1.59
CA THR A 8 -3.60 -16.70 2.96
C THR A 8 -3.36 -15.21 2.95
N GLY A 9 -3.48 -14.56 4.10
CA GLY A 9 -3.23 -13.14 4.26
C GLY A 9 -1.92 -12.84 4.98
N GLY A 10 -1.57 -11.57 5.05
CA GLY A 10 -0.38 -11.10 5.75
C GLY A 10 -0.53 -9.67 6.26
N LYS A 11 0.47 -9.27 7.05
CA LYS A 11 0.69 -7.90 7.53
C LYS A 11 2.18 -7.58 7.35
N SER A 12 2.65 -7.74 6.12
CA SER A 12 4.08 -7.68 5.77
C SER A 12 4.71 -6.34 6.17
N PRO A 13 5.79 -6.34 6.96
CA PRO A 13 6.53 -5.13 7.27
C PRO A 13 7.43 -4.75 6.09
N ASN A 14 7.62 -3.45 5.89
CA ASN A 14 8.66 -2.88 5.05
C ASN A 14 9.50 -1.95 5.92
N LEU A 15 10.79 -2.22 6.03
CA LEU A 15 11.71 -1.51 6.90
C LEU A 15 12.62 -0.60 6.07
N ILE A 16 12.63 0.69 6.40
CA ILE A 16 13.44 1.70 5.72
C ILE A 16 14.39 2.33 6.74
N PHE A 17 15.68 2.17 6.51
CA PHE A 17 16.75 2.78 7.30
C PHE A 17 17.34 3.99 6.57
N ALA A 18 17.91 4.93 7.34
CA ALA A 18 18.47 6.17 6.79
C ALA A 18 19.69 5.94 5.89
N ASP A 19 20.40 4.83 6.08
CA ASP A 19 21.57 4.44 5.29
C ASP A 19 21.21 3.68 4.01
N CYS A 20 19.91 3.62 3.63
CA CYS A 20 19.53 3.04 2.35
C CYS A 20 20.22 3.79 1.20
N LYS A 21 20.75 3.04 0.22
CA LYS A 21 21.55 3.62 -0.86
C LYS A 21 20.76 4.57 -1.77
N ASP A 22 19.45 4.38 -1.86
CA ASP A 22 18.57 5.10 -2.78
C ASP A 22 17.18 5.22 -2.15
N LEU A 23 16.93 6.37 -1.53
CA LEU A 23 15.67 6.67 -0.88
C LEU A 23 14.52 6.79 -1.90
N ASP A 24 14.81 7.29 -3.10
CA ASP A 24 13.82 7.42 -4.17
C ASP A 24 13.29 6.06 -4.61
N SER A 25 14.18 5.13 -4.87
CA SER A 25 13.82 3.74 -5.15
C SER A 25 13.06 3.10 -4.00
N ALA A 26 13.47 3.32 -2.75
CA ALA A 26 12.80 2.78 -1.57
C ALA A 26 11.35 3.29 -1.46
N ILE A 27 11.11 4.58 -1.70
CA ILE A 27 9.76 5.19 -1.69
C ILE A 27 8.90 4.62 -2.81
N ASN A 28 9.42 4.54 -4.03
CA ASN A 28 8.69 4.00 -5.18
C ASN A 28 8.33 2.52 -4.98
N MET A 29 9.25 1.73 -4.45
CA MET A 29 9.01 0.31 -4.14
C MET A 29 8.02 0.13 -2.97
N ALA A 30 8.03 1.02 -1.98
CA ALA A 30 7.04 1.02 -0.91
C ALA A 30 5.65 1.35 -1.45
N ALA A 31 5.52 2.35 -2.33
CA ALA A 31 4.28 2.69 -3.01
C ALA A 31 3.76 1.51 -3.86
N PHE A 32 4.62 0.92 -4.67
CA PHE A 32 4.26 -0.26 -5.46
C PHE A 32 3.81 -1.42 -4.55
N GLY A 33 4.56 -1.71 -3.49
CA GLY A 33 4.30 -2.83 -2.58
C GLY A 33 2.96 -2.75 -1.84
N ILE A 34 2.37 -1.55 -1.70
CA ILE A 34 1.07 -1.36 -1.05
C ILE A 34 -0.06 -1.05 -2.03
N PHE A 35 0.18 -0.28 -3.11
CA PHE A 35 -0.89 0.14 -4.01
C PHE A 35 -1.13 -0.83 -5.18
N PHE A 36 -0.17 -1.70 -5.48
CA PHE A 36 -0.36 -2.73 -6.50
C PHE A 36 -1.60 -3.57 -6.19
N ASN A 37 -2.43 -3.79 -7.19
CA ASN A 37 -3.68 -4.54 -7.07
C ASN A 37 -4.55 -4.09 -5.87
N GLN A 38 -4.71 -2.79 -5.68
CA GLN A 38 -5.49 -2.15 -4.61
C GLN A 38 -5.01 -2.51 -3.18
N GLY A 39 -3.79 -3.03 -3.03
CA GLY A 39 -3.28 -3.57 -1.77
C GLY A 39 -3.86 -4.95 -1.41
N GLU A 40 -4.55 -5.59 -2.34
CA GLU A 40 -5.23 -6.89 -2.16
C GLU A 40 -4.29 -8.06 -2.53
N VAL A 41 -3.05 -8.01 -2.03
CA VAL A 41 -2.04 -9.06 -2.22
C VAL A 41 -1.62 -9.60 -0.86
N CYS A 42 -1.48 -10.92 -0.73
CA CYS A 42 -1.09 -11.57 0.53
C CYS A 42 0.25 -11.04 1.10
N SER A 43 1.15 -10.62 0.21
CA SER A 43 2.46 -10.05 0.54
C SER A 43 2.50 -8.51 0.50
N ALA A 44 1.36 -7.82 0.37
CA ALA A 44 1.32 -6.35 0.35
C ALA A 44 2.01 -5.75 1.60
N ASN A 45 2.87 -4.77 1.40
CA ASN A 45 3.67 -4.14 2.44
C ASN A 45 2.80 -3.18 3.28
N SER A 46 1.88 -3.76 4.06
CA SER A 46 0.84 -3.02 4.78
C SER A 46 1.31 -2.32 6.05
N ARG A 47 2.56 -2.55 6.48
CA ARG A 47 3.20 -1.84 7.60
C ARG A 47 4.53 -1.26 7.15
N LEU A 48 4.62 0.06 7.21
CA LEU A 48 5.81 0.79 6.84
C LEU A 48 6.52 1.28 8.11
N LEU A 49 7.73 0.78 8.35
CA LEU A 49 8.57 1.08 9.49
C LEU A 49 9.76 1.89 8.99
N VAL A 50 9.72 3.20 9.21
CA VAL A 50 10.70 4.15 8.69
C VAL A 50 11.53 4.71 9.82
N GLU A 51 12.86 4.74 9.67
CA GLU A 51 13.73 5.38 10.62
C GLU A 51 13.37 6.87 10.76
N ARG A 52 13.35 7.36 12.00
CA ARG A 52 12.84 8.69 12.34
C ARG A 52 13.52 9.83 11.55
N THR A 53 14.80 9.68 11.27
CA THR A 53 15.60 10.71 10.60
C THR A 53 15.21 10.97 9.14
N VAL A 54 14.59 9.99 8.48
CA VAL A 54 14.10 10.10 7.08
C VAL A 54 12.58 10.01 6.97
N GLN A 55 11.87 9.92 8.10
CA GLN A 55 10.43 9.68 8.15
C GLN A 55 9.64 10.80 7.48
N GLU A 56 9.97 12.06 7.76
CA GLU A 56 9.21 13.20 7.26
C GLU A 56 9.28 13.28 5.74
N GLU A 57 10.47 13.25 5.17
CA GLU A 57 10.70 13.23 3.73
C GLU A 57 10.01 12.01 3.07
N PHE A 58 10.17 10.84 3.69
CA PHE A 58 9.58 9.61 3.16
C PHE A 58 8.05 9.70 3.08
N VAL A 59 7.39 10.16 4.15
CA VAL A 59 5.93 10.28 4.23
C VAL A 59 5.41 11.33 3.26
N GLU A 60 6.07 12.49 3.14
CA GLU A 60 5.68 13.54 2.20
C GLU A 60 5.67 13.01 0.76
N ARG A 61 6.75 12.38 0.35
CA ARG A 61 6.93 11.88 -1.01
C ARG A 61 6.00 10.69 -1.31
N LEU A 62 5.86 9.75 -0.38
CA LEU A 62 4.91 8.64 -0.52
C LEU A 62 3.47 9.16 -0.61
N SER A 63 3.12 10.19 0.14
CA SER A 63 1.80 10.83 0.09
C SER A 63 1.52 11.48 -1.27
N SER A 64 2.54 12.06 -1.91
CA SER A 64 2.43 12.58 -3.28
C SER A 64 2.09 11.45 -4.28
N ILE A 65 2.82 10.33 -4.21
CA ILE A 65 2.56 9.16 -5.08
C ILE A 65 1.14 8.61 -4.83
N ALA A 66 0.71 8.56 -3.56
CA ALA A 66 -0.63 8.09 -3.20
C ALA A 66 -1.74 8.96 -3.81
N LYS A 67 -1.55 10.29 -3.87
CA LYS A 67 -2.50 11.21 -4.51
C LYS A 67 -2.65 10.95 -6.00
N ASP A 68 -1.56 10.54 -6.65
CA ASP A 68 -1.54 10.25 -8.09
C ASP A 68 -1.99 8.81 -8.41
N THR A 69 -2.17 7.96 -7.38
CA THR A 69 -2.57 6.56 -7.50
C THR A 69 -4.02 6.39 -7.07
N GLN A 70 -4.93 7.07 -7.77
CA GLN A 70 -6.37 6.99 -7.48
C GLN A 70 -7.04 5.88 -8.29
N PRO A 71 -8.11 5.24 -7.76
CA PRO A 71 -8.92 4.31 -8.52
C PRO A 71 -9.51 4.98 -9.76
N GLY A 72 -9.44 4.29 -10.90
CA GLY A 72 -9.91 4.79 -12.17
C GLY A 72 -10.70 3.76 -12.96
N HIS A 73 -11.27 4.20 -14.09
CA HIS A 73 -12.01 3.31 -14.97
C HIS A 73 -11.06 2.30 -15.63
N PRO A 74 -11.37 0.99 -15.66
CA PRO A 74 -10.47 -0.06 -16.12
C PRO A 74 -10.08 0.05 -17.60
N LEU A 75 -10.89 0.70 -18.43
CA LEU A 75 -10.58 0.93 -19.85
C LEU A 75 -9.82 2.25 -20.11
N ASN A 76 -9.56 3.04 -19.08
CA ASN A 76 -8.72 4.23 -19.21
C ASN A 76 -7.25 3.82 -19.04
N PRO A 77 -6.39 4.00 -20.06
CA PRO A 77 -4.96 3.62 -19.99
C PRO A 77 -4.19 4.39 -18.90
N GLU A 78 -4.68 5.54 -18.46
CA GLU A 78 -4.05 6.32 -17.39
C GLU A 78 -4.41 5.83 -15.99
N SER A 79 -5.35 4.90 -15.85
CA SER A 79 -5.73 4.34 -14.56
C SER A 79 -4.61 3.49 -13.98
N LYS A 80 -4.10 3.88 -12.81
CA LYS A 80 -3.02 3.15 -12.11
C LYS A 80 -3.55 2.10 -11.13
N MET A 81 -4.80 2.23 -10.72
CA MET A 81 -5.45 1.34 -9.75
C MET A 81 -6.90 1.07 -10.16
N GLY A 82 -7.38 -0.14 -9.95
CA GLY A 82 -8.76 -0.53 -10.19
C GLY A 82 -9.69 -0.20 -9.02
N ALA A 83 -10.96 -0.54 -9.18
CA ALA A 83 -11.96 -0.34 -8.14
C ALA A 83 -11.83 -1.39 -7.02
N ILE A 84 -12.23 -1.02 -5.81
CA ILE A 84 -12.42 -1.97 -4.71
C ILE A 84 -13.60 -2.90 -5.08
N VAL A 85 -13.48 -4.18 -4.72
CA VAL A 85 -14.36 -5.27 -5.18
C VAL A 85 -15.85 -5.05 -4.96
N ASN A 86 -16.24 -4.38 -3.86
CA ASN A 86 -17.63 -4.05 -3.56
C ASN A 86 -17.76 -2.97 -2.48
N GLU A 87 -19.01 -2.50 -2.29
CA GLU A 87 -19.33 -1.46 -1.32
C GLU A 87 -19.04 -1.88 0.15
N ALA A 88 -19.28 -3.14 0.49
CA ALA A 88 -19.03 -3.65 1.85
C ALA A 88 -17.53 -3.56 2.20
N GLN A 89 -16.66 -3.93 1.27
CA GLN A 89 -15.21 -3.80 1.44
C GLN A 89 -14.78 -2.33 1.50
N THR A 90 -15.34 -1.47 0.66
CA THR A 90 -15.08 -0.03 0.71
C THR A 90 -15.43 0.57 2.08
N LYS A 91 -16.62 0.26 2.62
CA LYS A 91 -17.05 0.69 3.96
C LYS A 91 -16.10 0.21 5.05
N LYS A 92 -15.63 -1.04 4.94
CA LYS A 92 -14.67 -1.62 5.89
C LYS A 92 -13.34 -0.85 5.85
N ILE A 93 -12.79 -0.57 4.65
CA ILE A 93 -11.55 0.19 4.49
C ILE A 93 -11.69 1.59 5.11
N VAL A 94 -12.76 2.32 4.77
CA VAL A 94 -13.02 3.65 5.32
C VAL A 94 -13.13 3.62 6.85
N SER A 95 -13.78 2.59 7.42
CA SER A 95 -13.88 2.45 8.87
C SER A 95 -12.52 2.27 9.55
N TYR A 96 -11.61 1.52 8.95
CA TYR A 96 -10.23 1.36 9.46
C TYR A 96 -9.42 2.66 9.35
N ILE A 97 -9.55 3.38 8.22
CA ILE A 97 -8.90 4.69 8.05
C ILE A 97 -9.35 5.67 9.14
N ASN A 98 -10.67 5.73 9.40
CA ASN A 98 -11.20 6.63 10.43
C ASN A 98 -10.70 6.25 11.83
N LYS A 99 -10.70 4.96 12.18
CA LYS A 99 -10.12 4.49 13.45
C LYS A 99 -8.64 4.84 13.59
N GLY A 100 -7.87 4.78 12.50
CA GLY A 100 -6.46 5.17 12.51
C GLY A 100 -6.22 6.67 12.70
N LYS A 101 -7.21 7.51 12.37
CA LYS A 101 -7.14 8.97 12.59
C LYS A 101 -7.54 9.37 14.02
N GLU A 102 -8.27 8.51 14.74
CA GLU A 102 -8.73 8.76 16.10
C GLU A 102 -7.66 8.40 17.15
N ASN A 103 -6.62 7.64 16.78
CA ASN A 103 -5.52 7.20 17.64
C ASN A 103 -4.22 7.96 17.35
#